data_44150291a8b3211b865870d992e0e81d
#
_entry.id   44150291a8b3211b865870d992e0e81d
#
_cell.length_a   1.000
_cell.length_b   1.000
_cell.length_c   1.000
_cell.angle_alpha   90.00
_cell.angle_beta   90.00
_cell.angle_gamma   90.00
#
_symmetry.space_group_name_H-M   'P 1'
#
loop_
_entity.id
_entity.type
_entity.pdbx_description
1 polymer ?
#
loop_
_entity_poly.entity_id
_entity_poly.type
_entity_poly.pdbx_seq_one_letter_code
_entity_poly.pdbx_strand_id
1 'polypeptide(L)'
;MGIFSNFFSFTQEVAIDLGTANTVIICDDEIVVNEPSVVALDRNTDKMVAVGSEAKLMYEKTNDKYRVIRPLQEGVIADFNATEQMLRGLIKMVHRGHRHLFSPSLRMVVGVPSGATDVELR
;
A
#
# COMPACT_ATOMS: atom_id res chain seq x y z
N MET A 1 -19.17 -9.84 -10.25
CA MET A 1 -18.08 -9.24 -11.03
C MET A 1 -18.12 -9.55 -12.50
N GLY A 2 -18.66 -10.70 -12.88
CA GLY A 2 -18.62 -11.13 -14.25
C GLY A 2 -19.17 -10.12 -15.24
N ILE A 3 -20.30 -9.54 -14.92
CA ILE A 3 -20.93 -8.60 -15.84
C ILE A 3 -20.06 -7.37 -16.06
N PHE A 4 -19.53 -6.82 -14.98
CA PHE A 4 -18.67 -5.64 -15.09
C PHE A 4 -17.36 -5.98 -15.76
N SER A 5 -16.81 -7.13 -15.45
CA SER A 5 -15.56 -7.56 -16.08
C SER A 5 -15.71 -7.62 -17.59
N ASN A 6 -16.80 -8.21 -18.06
CA ASN A 6 -17.02 -8.35 -19.48
C ASN A 6 -17.29 -7.02 -20.15
N PHE A 7 -18.11 -6.19 -19.51
CA PHE A 7 -18.49 -4.92 -20.08
C PHE A 7 -17.32 -3.95 -20.13
N PHE A 8 -16.49 -3.97 -19.10
CA PHE A 8 -15.34 -3.08 -19.00
C PHE A 8 -14.06 -3.85 -19.16
N SER A 9 -13.96 -4.62 -20.24
CA SER A 9 -12.79 -5.47 -20.43
C SER A 9 -11.50 -4.68 -20.55
N PHE A 10 -11.58 -3.39 -20.86
CA PHE A 10 -10.40 -2.56 -20.95
C PHE A 10 -10.08 -1.84 -19.65
N THR A 11 -10.98 -1.91 -18.69
CA THR A 11 -10.79 -1.25 -17.41
C THR A 11 -10.15 -2.21 -16.43
N GLN A 12 -9.08 -1.80 -15.84
CA GLN A 12 -8.42 -2.60 -14.82
C GLN A 12 -8.85 -2.14 -13.44
N GLU A 13 -9.05 -3.10 -12.56
CA GLU A 13 -9.45 -2.80 -11.20
C GLU A 13 -8.32 -3.12 -10.25
N VAL A 14 -7.96 -2.14 -9.44
CA VAL A 14 -6.95 -2.30 -8.42
C VAL A 14 -7.57 -1.94 -7.09
N ALA A 15 -7.52 -2.88 -6.16
CA ALA A 15 -8.02 -2.64 -4.81
C ALA A 15 -6.83 -2.66 -3.86
N ILE A 16 -6.77 -1.68 -2.98
CA ILE A 16 -5.71 -1.58 -2.00
C ILE A 16 -6.33 -1.64 -0.62
N ASP A 17 -5.90 -2.63 0.17
CA ASP A 17 -6.36 -2.80 1.53
C ASP A 17 -5.26 -2.36 2.48
N LEU A 18 -5.45 -1.19 3.08
CA LEU A 18 -4.49 -0.63 4.02
C LEU A 18 -4.69 -1.23 5.40
N GLY A 19 -3.78 -2.07 5.81
CA GLY A 19 -3.85 -2.68 7.13
C GLY A 19 -2.76 -2.16 8.05
N THR A 20 -2.98 -2.32 9.34
CA THR A 20 -1.99 -1.90 10.33
C THR A 20 -0.70 -2.71 10.18
N ALA A 21 -0.83 -4.00 10.01
CA ALA A 21 0.33 -4.88 9.89
C ALA A 21 0.77 -5.05 8.45
N ASN A 22 -0.17 -5.23 7.54
CA ASN A 22 0.13 -5.52 6.14
C ASN A 22 -0.76 -4.71 5.22
N THR A 23 -0.22 -4.36 4.07
CA THR A 23 -0.99 -3.72 3.00
C THR A 23 -1.04 -4.69 1.83
N VAL A 24 -2.25 -4.89 1.30
CA VAL A 24 -2.48 -5.84 0.23
C VAL A 24 -2.99 -5.10 -0.99
N ILE A 25 -2.43 -5.42 -2.15
CA ILE A 25 -2.92 -4.87 -3.43
C ILE A 25 -3.44 -6.03 -4.26
N ILE A 26 -4.66 -5.87 -4.73
CA ILE A 26 -5.34 -6.87 -5.53
C ILE A 26 -5.63 -6.28 -6.89
N CYS A 27 -5.21 -6.97 -7.94
CA CYS A 27 -5.48 -6.57 -9.31
C CYS A 27 -6.27 -7.68 -9.99
N ASP A 28 -7.46 -7.34 -10.51
CA ASP A 28 -8.30 -8.31 -11.22
C ASP A 28 -8.45 -9.60 -10.42
N ASP A 29 -8.79 -9.46 -9.14
CA ASP A 29 -9.06 -10.57 -8.23
C ASP A 29 -7.83 -11.39 -7.86
N GLU A 30 -6.64 -10.89 -8.14
CA GLU A 30 -5.40 -11.55 -7.76
C GLU A 30 -4.60 -10.69 -6.81
N ILE A 31 -4.07 -11.30 -5.76
CA ILE A 31 -3.20 -10.59 -4.85
C ILE A 31 -1.83 -10.44 -5.52
N VAL A 32 -1.46 -9.20 -5.83
CA VAL A 32 -0.18 -8.93 -6.49
C VAL A 32 0.85 -8.34 -5.54
N VAL A 33 0.41 -7.79 -4.42
CA VAL A 33 1.32 -7.27 -3.39
C VAL A 33 0.73 -7.60 -2.03
N ASN A 34 1.56 -8.13 -1.16
CA ASN A 34 1.19 -8.35 0.24
C ASN A 34 2.44 -8.07 1.04
N GLU A 35 2.54 -6.85 1.53
CA GLU A 35 3.75 -6.38 2.18
C GLU A 35 3.46 -5.79 3.55
N PRO A 36 4.42 -5.87 4.46
CA PRO A 36 4.24 -5.20 5.75
C PRO A 36 4.02 -3.70 5.56
N SER A 37 3.14 -3.12 6.37
CA SER A 37 2.86 -1.69 6.31
C SER A 37 3.96 -0.94 7.07
N VAL A 38 5.12 -0.88 6.46
CA VAL A 38 6.31 -0.28 7.06
C VAL A 38 7.05 0.51 6.00
N VAL A 39 7.56 1.66 6.37
CA VAL A 39 8.40 2.47 5.47
C VAL A 39 9.64 2.92 6.20
N ALA A 40 10.71 3.10 5.45
CA ALA A 40 11.94 3.69 5.95
C ALA A 40 12.12 5.02 5.25
N LEU A 41 12.25 6.08 6.03
CA LEU A 41 12.39 7.43 5.52
C LEU A 41 13.78 7.97 5.84
N ASP A 42 14.32 8.73 4.90
CA ASP A 42 15.57 9.45 5.14
C ASP A 42 15.31 10.53 6.19
N ARG A 43 16.12 10.57 7.24
CA ARG A 43 15.89 11.50 8.34
C ARG A 43 16.03 12.96 7.92
N ASN A 44 16.83 13.21 6.92
CA ASN A 44 17.09 14.58 6.49
C ASN A 44 16.04 15.08 5.50
N THR A 45 15.57 14.23 4.62
CA THR A 45 14.66 14.64 3.55
C THR A 45 13.23 14.16 3.75
N ASP A 46 13.01 13.21 4.66
CA ASP A 46 11.71 12.56 4.86
C ASP A 46 11.24 11.81 3.63
N LYS A 47 12.14 11.50 2.72
CA LYS A 47 11.79 10.73 1.54
C LYS A 47 11.97 9.26 1.80
N MET A 48 11.10 8.46 1.21
CA MET A 48 11.14 7.02 1.41
C MET A 48 12.32 6.40 0.70
N VAL A 49 13.05 5.56 1.43
CA VAL A 49 14.17 4.81 0.87
C VAL A 49 13.86 3.33 0.76
N ALA A 50 12.87 2.85 1.52
CA ALA A 50 12.49 1.45 1.47
C ALA A 50 11.05 1.32 1.93
N VAL A 51 10.38 0.25 1.50
CA VAL A 51 8.99 0.00 1.84
C VAL A 51 8.77 -1.50 1.98
N GLY A 52 7.81 -1.87 2.83
CA GLY A 52 7.43 -3.26 2.97
C GLY A 52 8.49 -4.09 3.65
N SER A 53 8.75 -5.27 3.07
CA SER A 53 9.70 -6.21 3.66
C SER A 53 11.09 -5.61 3.82
N GLU A 54 11.54 -4.84 2.85
CA GLU A 54 12.82 -4.18 2.93
C GLU A 54 12.91 -3.23 4.12
N ALA A 55 11.87 -2.43 4.28
CA ALA A 55 11.83 -1.49 5.38
C ALA A 55 11.77 -2.22 6.72
N LYS A 56 11.04 -3.34 6.75
CA LYS A 56 10.94 -4.11 7.98
C LYS A 56 12.30 -4.65 8.41
N LEU A 57 13.11 -5.07 7.46
CA LEU A 57 14.46 -5.54 7.77
C LEU A 57 15.29 -4.41 8.37
N MET A 58 15.10 -3.19 7.90
CA MET A 58 15.82 -2.05 8.43
C MET A 58 15.36 -1.69 9.83
N TYR A 59 14.13 -2.05 10.18
CA TYR A 59 13.57 -1.76 11.49
C TYR A 59 14.40 -2.40 12.61
N GLU A 60 14.98 -3.54 12.32
CA GLU A 60 15.75 -4.25 13.33
C GLU A 60 17.18 -3.77 13.44
N LYS A 61 17.58 -2.84 12.60
CA LYS A 61 18.93 -2.32 12.59
C LYS A 61 18.92 -0.87 13.05
N THR A 62 19.81 -0.55 13.97
CA THR A 62 19.97 0.84 14.40
C THR A 62 20.64 1.63 13.30
N ASN A 63 20.03 2.73 12.90
CA ASN A 63 20.57 3.54 11.82
C ASN A 63 20.21 5.01 12.04
N ASP A 64 21.22 5.85 12.04
CA ASP A 64 21.01 7.27 12.24
C ASP A 64 20.52 7.97 10.99
N LYS A 65 20.66 7.35 9.84
CA LYS A 65 20.26 7.95 8.57
C LYS A 65 18.79 7.78 8.27
N TYR A 66 18.20 6.71 8.76
CA TYR A 66 16.85 6.34 8.38
C TYR A 66 15.95 6.20 9.58
N ARG A 67 14.71 6.57 9.38
CA ARG A 67 13.67 6.42 10.36
C ARG A 67 12.67 5.40 9.83
N VAL A 68 12.47 4.31 10.55
CA VAL A 68 11.55 3.26 10.12
C VAL A 68 10.28 3.38 10.93
N ILE A 69 9.14 3.51 10.25
CA ILE A 69 7.88 3.74 10.93
C ILE A 69 6.77 2.87 10.35
N ARG A 70 5.74 2.69 11.15
CA ARG A 70 4.50 2.05 10.74
C ARG A 70 3.45 3.14 10.57
N PRO A 71 3.08 3.47 9.33
CA PRO A 71 2.18 4.61 9.09
C PRO A 71 0.77 4.40 9.62
N LEU A 72 0.35 3.14 9.78
CA LEU A 72 -0.97 2.85 10.30
C LEU A 72 -0.83 2.18 11.66
N GLN A 73 -1.58 2.67 12.62
CA GLN A 73 -1.56 2.13 13.97
C GLN A 73 -2.98 1.99 14.49
N GLU A 74 -3.28 0.81 14.99
CA GLU A 74 -4.60 0.51 15.57
C GLU A 74 -5.74 0.87 14.62
N GLY A 75 -5.54 0.53 13.34
CA GLY A 75 -6.57 0.74 12.34
C GLY A 75 -6.73 2.17 11.87
N VAL A 76 -5.78 3.04 12.20
CA VAL A 76 -5.87 4.45 11.85
C VAL A 76 -4.59 4.90 11.16
N ILE A 77 -4.72 5.82 10.22
CA ILE A 77 -3.55 6.42 9.59
C ILE A 77 -2.92 7.39 10.57
N ALA A 78 -1.73 7.06 11.05
CA ALA A 78 -1.03 7.89 12.02
C ALA A 78 -0.13 8.91 11.34
N ASP A 79 0.30 8.63 10.12
CA ASP A 79 1.21 9.52 9.39
C ASP A 79 0.81 9.52 7.92
N PHE A 80 0.18 10.61 7.48
CA PHE A 80 -0.33 10.69 6.11
C PHE A 80 0.78 10.73 5.07
N ASN A 81 1.85 11.47 5.34
CA ASN A 81 2.95 11.55 4.40
C ASN A 81 3.59 10.18 4.20
N ALA A 82 3.83 9.48 5.30
CA ALA A 82 4.42 8.15 5.22
C ALA A 82 3.50 7.17 4.51
N THR A 83 2.19 7.27 4.77
CA THR A 83 1.22 6.40 4.11
C THR A 83 1.20 6.64 2.62
N GLU A 84 1.22 7.90 2.22
CA GLU A 84 1.22 8.25 0.80
C GLU A 84 2.46 7.68 0.11
N GLN A 85 3.61 7.87 0.72
CA GLN A 85 4.84 7.35 0.13
C GLN A 85 4.85 5.83 0.10
N MET A 86 4.31 5.20 1.15
CA MET A 86 4.19 3.76 1.17
C MET A 86 3.35 3.26 0.00
N LEU A 87 2.20 3.87 -0.20
CA LEU A 87 1.31 3.47 -1.30
C LEU A 87 2.00 3.65 -2.65
N ARG A 88 2.68 4.76 -2.84
CA ARG A 88 3.40 4.99 -4.10
C ARG A 88 4.45 3.91 -4.33
N GLY A 89 5.17 3.54 -3.28
CA GLY A 89 6.19 2.51 -3.39
C GLY A 89 5.63 1.14 -3.70
N LEU A 90 4.52 0.79 -3.04
CA LEU A 90 3.89 -0.50 -3.29
C LEU A 90 3.27 -0.57 -4.67
N ILE A 91 2.70 0.53 -5.14
CA ILE A 91 2.14 0.57 -6.49
C ILE A 91 3.25 0.42 -7.52
N LYS A 92 4.42 0.98 -7.26
CA LYS A 92 5.55 0.79 -8.16
C LYS A 92 5.99 -0.66 -8.23
N MET A 93 5.88 -1.38 -7.14
CA MET A 93 6.18 -2.82 -7.16
C MET A 93 5.26 -3.56 -8.12
N VAL A 94 3.97 -3.23 -8.08
CA VAL A 94 3.01 -3.83 -9.00
C VAL A 94 3.38 -3.48 -10.43
N HIS A 95 3.66 -2.21 -10.66
CA HIS A 95 3.97 -1.73 -12.00
C HIS A 95 5.19 -2.42 -12.60
N ARG A 96 6.19 -2.66 -11.77
CA ARG A 96 7.41 -3.34 -12.22
C ARG A 96 7.14 -4.78 -12.60
N GLY A 97 6.34 -5.47 -11.79
CA GLY A 97 6.06 -6.88 -12.04
C GLY A 97 4.94 -7.11 -13.03
N HIS A 98 4.03 -6.17 -13.15
CA HIS A 98 2.82 -6.33 -13.96
C HIS A 98 2.49 -5.05 -14.69
N ARG A 99 3.43 -4.57 -15.50
CA ARG A 99 3.23 -3.27 -16.14
C ARG A 99 1.98 -3.20 -17.00
N HIS A 100 1.55 -4.32 -17.55
CA HIS A 100 0.37 -4.32 -18.40
C HIS A 100 -0.92 -4.07 -17.59
N LEU A 101 -0.84 -4.11 -16.27
CA LEU A 101 -2.01 -3.87 -15.42
C LEU A 101 -2.34 -2.39 -15.26
N PHE A 102 -1.45 -1.51 -15.68
CA PHE A 102 -1.70 -0.08 -15.53
C PHE A 102 -1.95 0.53 -16.90
N SER A 103 -3.18 0.50 -17.30
CA SER A 103 -3.63 1.06 -18.56
C SER A 103 -4.31 2.41 -18.31
N PRO A 104 -4.61 3.15 -19.36
CA PRO A 104 -5.37 4.39 -19.20
C PRO A 104 -6.73 4.23 -18.53
N SER A 105 -7.25 3.02 -18.56
CA SER A 105 -8.57 2.74 -17.98
C SER A 105 -8.47 2.23 -16.53
N LEU A 106 -7.39 2.50 -15.86
CA LEU A 106 -7.19 2.01 -14.51
C LEU A 106 -8.22 2.57 -13.55
N ARG A 107 -8.81 1.68 -12.78
CA ARG A 107 -9.74 2.05 -11.72
C ARG A 107 -9.17 1.57 -10.40
N MET A 108 -9.08 2.48 -9.44
CA MET A 108 -8.44 2.17 -8.17
C MET A 108 -9.41 2.40 -7.02
N VAL A 109 -9.47 1.42 -6.12
CA VAL A 109 -10.27 1.51 -4.91
C VAL A 109 -9.34 1.28 -3.73
N VAL A 110 -9.37 2.21 -2.77
CA VAL A 110 -8.54 2.09 -1.59
C VAL A 110 -9.42 1.87 -0.38
N GLY A 111 -9.19 0.77 0.31
CA GLY A 111 -9.96 0.45 1.50
C GLY A 111 -9.24 0.91 2.74
N VAL A 112 -10.02 1.41 3.70
CA VAL A 112 -9.46 1.80 4.98
C VAL A 112 -9.48 0.59 5.92
N PRO A 113 -8.68 0.64 7.00
CA PRO A 113 -8.63 -0.48 7.93
C PRO A 113 -10.01 -0.78 8.51
N SER A 114 -10.36 -2.06 8.53
CA SER A 114 -11.67 -2.47 8.98
C SER A 114 -11.89 -2.17 10.46
N GLY A 115 -10.82 -2.16 11.22
CA GLY A 115 -10.95 -1.84 12.64
C GLY A 115 -11.49 -0.45 12.88
N ALA A 116 -10.99 0.52 12.10
CA ALA A 116 -11.45 1.90 12.23
C ALA A 116 -12.90 2.01 11.79
N THR A 117 -13.24 1.31 10.71
CA THR A 117 -14.61 1.34 10.21
C THR A 117 -15.59 0.78 11.24
N ASP A 118 -15.22 -0.31 11.85
CA ASP A 118 -16.06 -0.92 12.85
C ASP A 118 -16.34 0.01 14.02
N VAL A 119 -15.31 0.68 14.47
CA VAL A 119 -15.45 1.61 15.58
C VAL A 119 -16.40 2.74 15.21
N GLU A 120 -16.28 3.24 14.02
CA GLU A 120 -17.11 4.35 13.59
C GLU A 120 -18.57 3.97 13.42
N LEU A 121 -18.81 2.76 13.04
CA LEU A 121 -20.18 2.31 12.84
C LEU A 121 -20.93 2.09 14.14
N ARG A 122 -20.23 2.03 15.24
CA ARG A 122 -20.86 1.85 16.55
C ARG A 122 -20.98 3.15 17.29
#